data_4ec55d52461e5d34ff5738fe99aca779
#
_entry.id   4ec55d52461e5d34ff5738fe99aca779
#
_cell.length_a   1.000
_cell.length_b   1.000
_cell.length_c   1.000
_cell.angle_alpha   90.00
_cell.angle_beta   90.00
_cell.angle_gamma   90.00
#
_symmetry.space_group_name_H-M   'P 1'
#
loop_
_entity.id
_entity.type
_entity.pdbx_description
1 polymer ?
#
loop_
_entity_poly.entity_id
_entity_poly.type
_entity_poly.pdbx_seq_one_letter_code
_entity_poly.pdbx_strand_id
1 'polypeptide(L)'
;MNLLKTLVAVSSMTLISRVTGFVRDILTAQIFGAGVFMDAFVVASRIPNLLRRMFAEGAFSQAFVPVLAEYKTKLGHEATRKLIDKVSTTLGIALFLVTVIGIIAAPLLIYASAAGFAAAPGKFDLTVQMLRICFPYIFFISLVSLASGVLNTHGQMTGPAFTPVFLNLSYIGFTLWAAPYFEPPILALAWAVFVGGLLQLLFQIPFLLRIKSLPRWDFDYKHDGVKRVLLLMGPAVLGVSVTQISLVINTQYQSFMQAGSVSWLYFADRLMEFPSALLGVALGTILLPGLARRFAENNISEYSKLLDWGLRLTFLLALPAALGLALLAVPLIATLFHGDQFTAPAVFRTREALVAYSLGLIGIILVKILAPGFYARQNVKTPVRIALFSLLAIQFMNVLFLFWPLKLGHAGLALSIGLGACLNATLLFYGIRKQGIYRPEPQWLAFLLKLGVALYLMGGALWFTMGSSEQWITMAKWTRWGYLLALIALGAAVYFAALWCMGLRTRDFRKHT
;
A
#
# COMPACT_ATOMS: atom_id res chain seq x y z
N MET A 1 -18.36 -21.24 -14.61
CA MET A 1 -18.01 -20.63 -13.31
C MET A 1 -18.83 -19.35 -13.16
N ASN A 2 -19.58 -19.19 -12.07
CA ASN A 2 -20.42 -17.98 -11.90
C ASN A 2 -19.49 -16.81 -11.48
N LEU A 3 -19.15 -15.97 -12.44
CA LEU A 3 -18.23 -14.84 -12.28
C LEU A 3 -18.59 -13.95 -11.06
N LEU A 4 -19.89 -13.73 -10.84
CA LEU A 4 -20.38 -12.93 -9.72
C LEU A 4 -20.05 -13.60 -8.37
N LYS A 5 -20.27 -14.93 -8.24
CA LYS A 5 -19.92 -15.65 -7.01
C LYS A 5 -18.41 -15.60 -6.71
N THR A 6 -17.58 -15.74 -7.76
CA THR A 6 -16.12 -15.64 -7.61
C THR A 6 -15.69 -14.24 -7.22
N LEU A 7 -16.29 -13.20 -7.82
CA LEU A 7 -15.99 -11.81 -7.47
C LEU A 7 -16.33 -11.51 -6.01
N VAL A 8 -17.53 -11.92 -5.57
CA VAL A 8 -17.97 -11.74 -4.17
C VAL A 8 -17.03 -12.47 -3.22
N ALA A 9 -16.67 -13.72 -3.53
CA ALA A 9 -15.76 -14.51 -2.69
C ALA A 9 -14.37 -13.86 -2.58
N VAL A 10 -13.75 -13.45 -3.70
CA VAL A 10 -12.45 -12.79 -3.70
C VAL A 10 -12.50 -11.45 -2.94
N SER A 11 -13.55 -10.66 -3.15
CA SER A 11 -13.73 -9.39 -2.43
C SER A 11 -13.89 -9.59 -0.92
N SER A 12 -14.65 -10.61 -0.50
CA SER A 12 -14.81 -10.95 0.91
C SER A 12 -13.48 -11.39 1.55
N MET A 13 -12.69 -12.23 0.86
CA MET A 13 -11.37 -12.66 1.35
C MET A 13 -10.41 -11.47 1.46
N THR A 14 -10.44 -10.57 0.50
CA THR A 14 -9.64 -9.34 0.54
C THR A 14 -10.06 -8.43 1.72
N LEU A 15 -11.36 -8.33 1.99
CA LEU A 15 -11.87 -7.56 3.14
C LEU A 15 -11.39 -8.17 4.47
N ILE A 16 -11.50 -9.49 4.63
CA ILE A 16 -11.00 -10.20 5.82
C ILE A 16 -9.50 -9.94 6.01
N SER A 17 -8.70 -10.00 4.94
CA SER A 17 -7.27 -9.69 4.98
C SER A 17 -7.00 -8.26 5.43
N ARG A 18 -7.79 -7.28 4.99
CA ARG A 18 -7.65 -5.88 5.40
C ARG A 18 -8.02 -5.66 6.86
N VAL A 19 -9.12 -6.26 7.32
CA VAL A 19 -9.54 -6.18 8.71
C VAL A 19 -8.51 -6.82 9.64
N THR A 20 -8.05 -8.03 9.32
CA THR A 20 -7.01 -8.70 10.10
C THR A 20 -5.68 -7.93 10.09
N GLY A 21 -5.32 -7.31 8.98
CA GLY A 21 -4.16 -6.43 8.87
C GLY A 21 -4.28 -5.19 9.76
N PHE A 22 -5.46 -4.60 9.83
CA PHE A 22 -5.72 -3.46 10.70
C PHE A 22 -5.66 -3.83 12.19
N VAL A 23 -6.25 -4.96 12.58
CA VAL A 23 -6.15 -5.51 13.95
C VAL A 23 -4.70 -5.79 14.32
N ARG A 24 -3.91 -6.37 13.41
CA ARG A 24 -2.47 -6.57 13.58
C ARG A 24 -1.75 -5.26 13.90
N ASP A 25 -1.99 -4.21 13.12
CA ASP A 25 -1.31 -2.93 13.28
C ASP A 25 -1.66 -2.26 14.63
N ILE A 26 -2.92 -2.37 15.06
CA ILE A 26 -3.35 -1.91 16.39
C ILE A 26 -2.62 -2.66 17.51
N LEU A 27 -2.60 -3.98 17.46
CA LEU A 27 -1.95 -4.81 18.48
C LEU A 27 -0.44 -4.55 18.52
N THR A 28 0.19 -4.45 17.35
CA THR A 28 1.62 -4.13 17.23
C THR A 28 1.93 -2.77 17.88
N ALA A 29 1.12 -1.75 17.62
CA ALA A 29 1.29 -0.44 18.21
C ALA A 29 1.12 -0.45 19.74
N GLN A 30 0.08 -1.13 20.24
CA GLN A 30 -0.21 -1.16 21.69
C GLN A 30 0.82 -1.94 22.49
N ILE A 31 1.39 -3.02 21.93
CA ILE A 31 2.30 -3.93 22.64
C ILE A 31 3.77 -3.48 22.51
N PHE A 32 4.18 -3.01 21.34
CA PHE A 32 5.58 -2.64 21.10
C PHE A 32 5.82 -1.11 21.07
N GLY A 33 4.75 -0.32 20.96
CA GLY A 33 4.85 1.13 20.94
C GLY A 33 5.49 1.69 19.67
N ALA A 34 5.99 2.93 19.80
CA ALA A 34 6.76 3.61 18.76
C ALA A 34 8.06 4.13 19.36
N GLY A 35 9.20 3.57 18.95
CA GLY A 35 10.52 3.89 19.49
C GLY A 35 11.62 3.09 18.82
N VAL A 36 12.78 3.00 19.48
CA VAL A 36 14.00 2.37 18.94
C VAL A 36 13.74 0.96 18.39
N PHE A 37 13.05 0.13 19.16
CA PHE A 37 12.78 -1.26 18.79
C PHE A 37 11.85 -1.37 17.58
N MET A 38 10.77 -0.59 17.56
CA MET A 38 9.84 -0.59 16.44
C MET A 38 10.46 0.02 15.19
N ASP A 39 11.30 1.05 15.31
CA ASP A 39 12.09 1.59 14.21
C ASP A 39 12.96 0.51 13.56
N ALA A 40 13.68 -0.28 14.39
CA ALA A 40 14.53 -1.36 13.94
C ALA A 40 13.73 -2.41 13.15
N PHE A 41 12.57 -2.81 13.66
CA PHE A 41 11.68 -3.75 13.01
C PHE A 41 11.13 -3.21 11.68
N VAL A 42 10.65 -1.97 11.66
CA VAL A 42 10.09 -1.35 10.45
C VAL A 42 11.13 -1.30 9.34
N VAL A 43 12.37 -0.89 9.65
CA VAL A 43 13.46 -0.86 8.67
C VAL A 43 13.83 -2.27 8.20
N ALA A 44 14.00 -3.22 9.12
CA ALA A 44 14.34 -4.60 8.78
C ALA A 44 13.28 -5.25 7.87
N SER A 45 11.99 -5.04 8.16
CA SER A 45 10.89 -5.61 7.38
C SER A 45 10.67 -4.92 6.02
N ARG A 46 11.12 -3.67 5.85
CA ARG A 46 11.00 -2.94 4.57
C ARG A 46 11.76 -3.61 3.44
N ILE A 47 12.96 -4.13 3.69
CA ILE A 47 13.81 -4.72 2.65
C ILE A 47 13.17 -5.97 2.03
N PRO A 48 12.75 -6.99 2.80
CA PRO A 48 12.01 -8.12 2.26
C PRO A 48 10.70 -7.71 1.55
N ASN A 49 9.97 -6.74 2.08
CA ASN A 49 8.77 -6.21 1.43
C ASN A 49 9.04 -5.51 0.10
N LEU A 50 10.11 -4.75 0.02
CA LEU A 50 10.57 -4.09 -1.20
C LEU A 50 10.87 -5.13 -2.28
N LEU A 51 11.67 -6.14 -1.93
CA LEU A 51 12.03 -7.22 -2.85
C LEU A 51 10.79 -8.05 -3.27
N ARG A 52 9.85 -8.28 -2.35
CA ARG A 52 8.56 -8.91 -2.66
C ARG A 52 7.77 -8.12 -3.72
N ARG A 53 7.67 -6.79 -3.56
CA ARG A 53 6.97 -5.93 -4.52
C ARG A 53 7.65 -5.90 -5.88
N MET A 54 8.98 -5.88 -5.89
CA MET A 54 9.75 -5.86 -7.14
C MET A 54 9.66 -7.19 -7.90
N PHE A 55 9.94 -8.29 -7.21
CA PHE A 55 10.10 -9.60 -7.83
C PHE A 55 8.79 -10.40 -7.86
N ALA A 56 8.16 -10.63 -6.71
CA ALA A 56 7.04 -11.55 -6.61
C ALA A 56 5.74 -11.00 -7.20
N GLU A 57 5.30 -9.82 -6.76
CA GLU A 57 4.04 -9.22 -7.21
C GLU A 57 4.18 -8.43 -8.51
N GLY A 58 5.36 -7.82 -8.74
CA GLY A 58 5.64 -6.99 -9.89
C GLY A 58 6.12 -7.78 -11.09
N ALA A 59 7.42 -7.94 -11.20
CA ALA A 59 8.06 -8.44 -12.42
C ALA A 59 7.75 -9.91 -12.71
N PHE A 60 7.81 -10.78 -11.70
CA PHE A 60 7.59 -12.21 -11.92
C PHE A 60 6.16 -12.51 -12.37
N SER A 61 5.16 -11.99 -11.66
CA SER A 61 3.75 -12.22 -12.00
C SER A 61 3.41 -11.70 -13.40
N GLN A 62 3.92 -10.52 -13.77
CA GLN A 62 3.71 -9.92 -15.09
C GLN A 62 4.39 -10.71 -16.22
N ALA A 63 5.51 -11.36 -15.95
CA ALA A 63 6.23 -12.18 -16.92
C ALA A 63 5.68 -13.61 -17.01
N PHE A 64 5.44 -14.25 -15.88
CA PHE A 64 5.11 -15.66 -15.79
C PHE A 64 3.66 -15.98 -16.21
N VAL A 65 2.68 -15.20 -15.71
CA VAL A 65 1.25 -15.51 -15.92
C VAL A 65 0.86 -15.53 -17.40
N PRO A 66 1.26 -14.56 -18.25
CA PRO A 66 0.96 -14.61 -19.69
C PRO A 66 1.61 -15.80 -20.39
N VAL A 67 2.88 -16.12 -20.08
CA VAL A 67 3.58 -17.28 -20.66
C VAL A 67 2.90 -18.58 -20.26
N LEU A 68 2.52 -18.71 -18.97
CA LEU A 68 1.79 -19.88 -18.48
C LEU A 68 0.42 -20.04 -19.16
N ALA A 69 -0.32 -18.95 -19.32
CA ALA A 69 -1.61 -18.96 -20.00
C ALA A 69 -1.48 -19.38 -21.48
N GLU A 70 -0.45 -18.90 -22.15
CA GLU A 70 -0.15 -19.29 -23.54
C GLU A 70 0.19 -20.79 -23.65
N TYR A 71 1.05 -21.31 -22.76
CA TYR A 71 1.37 -22.75 -22.72
C TYR A 71 0.12 -23.59 -22.51
N LYS A 72 -0.73 -23.17 -21.57
CA LYS A 72 -1.98 -23.88 -21.25
C LYS A 72 -2.94 -23.93 -22.45
N THR A 73 -3.06 -22.84 -23.21
CA THR A 73 -4.01 -22.74 -24.33
C THR A 73 -3.49 -23.36 -25.61
N LYS A 74 -2.18 -23.23 -25.88
CA LYS A 74 -1.60 -23.69 -27.19
C LYS A 74 -0.93 -25.06 -27.10
N LEU A 75 -0.28 -25.40 -25.99
CA LEU A 75 0.59 -26.56 -25.86
C LEU A 75 0.02 -27.67 -24.96
N GLY A 76 -1.08 -27.39 -24.27
CA GLY A 76 -1.80 -28.35 -23.45
C GLY A 76 -1.20 -28.58 -22.07
N HIS A 77 -1.79 -29.55 -21.34
CA HIS A 77 -1.55 -29.74 -19.92
C HIS A 77 -0.13 -30.23 -19.60
N GLU A 78 0.43 -31.13 -20.40
CA GLU A 78 1.77 -31.70 -20.13
C GLU A 78 2.88 -30.66 -20.28
N ALA A 79 2.85 -29.88 -21.36
CA ALA A 79 3.81 -28.80 -21.59
C ALA A 79 3.69 -27.70 -20.52
N THR A 80 2.48 -27.39 -20.09
CA THR A 80 2.22 -26.45 -19.01
C THR A 80 2.84 -26.92 -17.69
N ARG A 81 2.69 -28.21 -17.36
CA ARG A 81 3.26 -28.80 -16.16
C ARG A 81 4.78 -28.77 -16.19
N LYS A 82 5.41 -29.16 -17.30
CA LYS A 82 6.86 -29.08 -17.49
C LYS A 82 7.37 -27.65 -17.32
N LEU A 83 6.65 -26.66 -17.85
CA LEU A 83 7.00 -25.26 -17.64
C LEU A 83 6.93 -24.87 -16.15
N ILE A 84 5.87 -25.27 -15.43
CA ILE A 84 5.74 -25.01 -13.98
C ILE A 84 6.90 -25.65 -13.22
N ASP A 85 7.23 -26.91 -13.49
CA ASP A 85 8.31 -27.63 -12.84
C ASP A 85 9.67 -26.92 -13.02
N LYS A 86 10.02 -26.57 -14.25
CA LYS A 86 11.29 -25.91 -14.60
C LYS A 86 11.39 -24.48 -14.08
N VAL A 87 10.32 -23.69 -14.22
CA VAL A 87 10.29 -22.31 -13.69
C VAL A 87 10.37 -22.32 -12.16
N SER A 88 9.62 -23.20 -11.49
CA SER A 88 9.63 -23.31 -10.04
C SER A 88 11.00 -23.71 -9.49
N THR A 89 11.66 -24.67 -10.12
CA THR A 89 12.99 -25.12 -9.72
C THR A 89 14.03 -24.02 -9.93
N THR A 90 14.03 -23.39 -11.12
CA THR A 90 14.97 -22.29 -11.42
C THR A 90 14.77 -21.10 -10.49
N LEU A 91 13.51 -20.69 -10.28
CA LEU A 91 13.16 -19.61 -9.36
C LEU A 91 13.54 -19.98 -7.91
N GLY A 92 13.24 -21.21 -7.47
CA GLY A 92 13.56 -21.69 -6.12
C GLY A 92 15.06 -21.63 -5.83
N ILE A 93 15.90 -22.09 -6.77
CA ILE A 93 17.37 -22.01 -6.64
C ILE A 93 17.82 -20.55 -6.58
N ALA A 94 17.36 -19.71 -7.50
CA ALA A 94 17.73 -18.30 -7.53
C ALA A 94 17.33 -17.58 -6.25
N LEU A 95 16.12 -17.82 -5.74
CA LEU A 95 15.62 -17.23 -4.50
C LEU A 95 16.37 -17.74 -3.27
N PHE A 96 16.75 -19.03 -3.25
CA PHE A 96 17.57 -19.58 -2.18
C PHE A 96 18.93 -18.89 -2.13
N LEU A 97 19.59 -18.73 -3.27
CA LEU A 97 20.87 -18.02 -3.36
C LEU A 97 20.73 -16.55 -2.94
N VAL A 98 19.71 -15.86 -3.43
CA VAL A 98 19.41 -14.46 -3.02
C VAL A 98 19.16 -14.37 -1.51
N THR A 99 18.47 -15.35 -0.93
CA THR A 99 18.18 -15.39 0.50
C THR A 99 19.45 -15.56 1.30
N VAL A 100 20.33 -16.51 0.94
CA VAL A 100 21.61 -16.74 1.61
C VAL A 100 22.50 -15.50 1.49
N ILE A 101 22.63 -14.94 0.29
CA ILE A 101 23.41 -13.72 0.06
C ILE A 101 22.85 -12.55 0.89
N GLY A 102 21.53 -12.40 0.94
CA GLY A 102 20.89 -11.33 1.69
C GLY A 102 21.05 -11.45 3.20
N ILE A 103 21.05 -12.67 3.75
CA ILE A 103 21.34 -12.92 5.16
C ILE A 103 22.79 -12.56 5.50
N ILE A 104 23.73 -12.93 4.64
CA ILE A 104 25.15 -12.60 4.81
C ILE A 104 25.37 -11.09 4.65
N ALA A 105 24.77 -10.50 3.63
CA ALA A 105 24.90 -9.08 3.31
C ALA A 105 23.99 -8.17 4.17
N ALA A 106 23.24 -8.69 5.16
CA ALA A 106 22.31 -7.92 5.97
C ALA A 106 22.93 -6.66 6.61
N PRO A 107 24.18 -6.67 7.14
CA PRO A 107 24.80 -5.43 7.65
C PRO A 107 24.96 -4.37 6.56
N LEU A 108 25.39 -4.77 5.36
CA LEU A 108 25.55 -3.85 4.23
C LEU A 108 24.21 -3.28 3.76
N LEU A 109 23.18 -4.11 3.70
CA LEU A 109 21.83 -3.70 3.31
C LEU A 109 21.23 -2.69 4.32
N ILE A 110 21.42 -2.91 5.62
CA ILE A 110 20.98 -1.96 6.65
C ILE A 110 21.80 -0.67 6.55
N TYR A 111 23.11 -0.76 6.39
CA TYR A 111 23.94 0.45 6.21
C TYR A 111 23.52 1.26 4.98
N ALA A 112 23.23 0.60 3.86
CA ALA A 112 22.78 1.24 2.63
C ALA A 112 21.39 1.89 2.74
N SER A 113 20.51 1.38 3.62
CA SER A 113 19.12 1.84 3.76
C SER A 113 18.85 2.68 5.01
N ALA A 114 19.67 2.56 6.06
CA ALA A 114 19.49 3.20 7.35
C ALA A 114 20.83 3.43 8.08
N ALA A 115 21.81 4.08 7.42
CA ALA A 115 23.14 4.33 7.97
C ALA A 115 23.12 5.08 9.30
N GLY A 116 22.13 5.97 9.51
CA GLY A 116 21.97 6.70 10.76
C GLY A 116 21.78 5.81 12.00
N PHE A 117 21.36 4.55 11.83
CA PHE A 117 21.23 3.62 12.96
C PHE A 117 22.58 3.16 13.51
N ALA A 118 23.66 3.25 12.72
CA ALA A 118 25.01 2.94 13.19
C ALA A 118 25.50 3.88 14.31
N ALA A 119 24.94 5.08 14.38
CA ALA A 119 25.25 6.04 15.44
C ALA A 119 24.53 5.75 16.78
N ALA A 120 23.52 4.87 16.79
CA ALA A 120 22.75 4.52 17.99
C ALA A 120 23.19 3.15 18.52
N PRO A 121 23.72 3.06 19.76
CA PRO A 121 24.21 1.81 20.34
C PRO A 121 23.15 0.70 20.30
N GLY A 122 23.52 -0.47 19.76
CA GLY A 122 22.66 -1.66 19.70
C GLY A 122 21.52 -1.61 18.70
N LYS A 123 21.12 -0.44 18.18
CA LYS A 123 20.01 -0.30 17.22
C LYS A 123 20.34 -0.92 15.86
N PHE A 124 21.56 -0.69 15.39
CA PHE A 124 22.05 -1.24 14.12
C PHE A 124 22.09 -2.78 14.18
N ASP A 125 22.71 -3.34 15.22
CA ASP A 125 22.87 -4.79 15.37
C ASP A 125 21.52 -5.51 15.50
N LEU A 126 20.60 -4.92 16.28
CA LEU A 126 19.22 -5.41 16.38
C LEU A 126 18.52 -5.40 15.02
N THR A 127 18.68 -4.33 14.25
CA THR A 127 18.07 -4.22 12.91
C THR A 127 18.64 -5.27 11.96
N VAL A 128 19.97 -5.51 12.01
CA VAL A 128 20.64 -6.56 11.23
C VAL A 128 20.13 -7.95 11.63
N GLN A 129 20.01 -8.21 12.93
CA GLN A 129 19.48 -9.48 13.43
C GLN A 129 18.06 -9.72 12.94
N MET A 130 17.19 -8.72 13.05
CA MET A 130 15.81 -8.80 12.57
C MET A 130 15.75 -9.01 11.06
N LEU A 131 16.59 -8.30 10.29
CA LEU A 131 16.65 -8.49 8.85
C LEU A 131 17.03 -9.92 8.48
N ARG A 132 18.03 -10.50 9.15
CA ARG A 132 18.44 -11.91 8.93
C ARG A 132 17.30 -12.88 9.15
N ILE A 133 16.45 -12.65 10.17
CA ILE A 133 15.27 -13.47 10.47
C ILE A 133 14.16 -13.23 9.43
N CYS A 134 13.93 -11.99 9.03
CA CYS A 134 12.89 -11.64 8.07
C CYS A 134 13.25 -11.99 6.62
N PHE A 135 14.55 -12.06 6.28
CA PHE A 135 15.00 -12.16 4.89
C PHE A 135 14.49 -13.42 4.16
N PRO A 136 14.40 -14.61 4.79
CA PRO A 136 13.82 -15.79 4.15
C PRO A 136 12.37 -15.64 3.71
N TYR A 137 11.66 -14.64 4.20
CA TYR A 137 10.31 -14.32 3.74
C TYR A 137 10.23 -14.11 2.23
N ILE A 138 11.30 -13.56 1.61
CA ILE A 138 11.33 -13.37 0.15
C ILE A 138 11.24 -14.69 -0.61
N PHE A 139 11.90 -15.72 -0.11
CA PHE A 139 11.85 -17.06 -0.68
C PHE A 139 10.42 -17.61 -0.66
N PHE A 140 9.77 -17.59 0.51
CA PHE A 140 8.42 -18.09 0.66
C PHE A 140 7.40 -17.31 -0.17
N ILE A 141 7.41 -15.99 -0.09
CA ILE A 141 6.40 -15.16 -0.76
C ILE A 141 6.53 -15.17 -2.29
N SER A 142 7.73 -15.36 -2.81
CA SER A 142 7.93 -15.50 -4.25
C SER A 142 7.40 -16.84 -4.77
N LEU A 143 7.57 -17.91 -4.01
CA LEU A 143 6.95 -19.21 -4.31
C LEU A 143 5.41 -19.15 -4.16
N VAL A 144 4.91 -18.41 -3.18
CA VAL A 144 3.47 -18.10 -3.04
C VAL A 144 2.95 -17.36 -4.27
N SER A 145 3.70 -16.41 -4.80
CA SER A 145 3.32 -15.67 -6.01
C SER A 145 3.27 -16.56 -7.25
N LEU A 146 4.24 -17.47 -7.39
CA LEU A 146 4.24 -18.49 -8.44
C LEU A 146 3.00 -19.40 -8.31
N ALA A 147 2.78 -19.95 -7.13
CA ALA A 147 1.63 -20.81 -6.83
C ALA A 147 0.29 -20.09 -7.11
N SER A 148 0.19 -18.82 -6.69
CA SER A 148 -0.97 -17.96 -6.98
C SER A 148 -1.19 -17.76 -8.48
N GLY A 149 -0.11 -17.54 -9.25
CA GLY A 149 -0.17 -17.44 -10.71
C GLY A 149 -0.69 -18.71 -11.36
N VAL A 150 -0.22 -19.87 -10.92
CA VAL A 150 -0.69 -21.18 -11.37
C VAL A 150 -2.16 -21.37 -11.03
N LEU A 151 -2.56 -21.14 -9.78
CA LEU A 151 -3.93 -21.30 -9.28
C LEU A 151 -4.91 -20.38 -10.04
N ASN A 152 -4.55 -19.11 -10.20
CA ASN A 152 -5.37 -18.13 -10.93
C ASN A 152 -5.58 -18.54 -12.38
N THR A 153 -4.54 -19.04 -13.05
CA THR A 153 -4.63 -19.54 -14.44
C THR A 153 -5.54 -20.77 -14.54
N HIS A 154 -5.72 -21.53 -13.46
CA HIS A 154 -6.65 -22.66 -13.36
C HIS A 154 -8.03 -22.26 -12.79
N GLY A 155 -8.31 -20.95 -12.61
CA GLY A 155 -9.61 -20.46 -12.12
C GLY A 155 -9.80 -20.60 -10.60
N GLN A 156 -8.75 -20.93 -9.85
CA GLN A 156 -8.75 -21.07 -8.39
C GLN A 156 -8.30 -19.76 -7.73
N MET A 157 -9.15 -18.72 -7.75
CA MET A 157 -8.78 -17.38 -7.29
C MET A 157 -8.96 -17.16 -5.78
N THR A 158 -9.81 -17.95 -5.13
CA THR A 158 -10.17 -17.77 -3.71
C THR A 158 -9.03 -18.09 -2.76
N GLY A 159 -8.27 -19.16 -3.02
CA GLY A 159 -7.10 -19.54 -2.22
C GLY A 159 -6.05 -18.43 -2.19
N PRO A 160 -5.54 -17.99 -3.36
CA PRO A 160 -4.63 -16.85 -3.44
C PRO A 160 -5.13 -15.57 -2.74
N ALA A 161 -6.43 -15.25 -2.87
CA ALA A 161 -7.00 -14.06 -2.24
C ALA A 161 -7.04 -14.12 -0.69
N PHE A 162 -7.13 -15.33 -0.12
CA PHE A 162 -7.13 -15.55 1.33
C PHE A 162 -5.72 -15.63 1.92
N THR A 163 -4.71 -15.99 1.12
CA THR A 163 -3.33 -16.22 1.56
C THR A 163 -2.75 -15.12 2.46
N PRO A 164 -2.95 -13.81 2.21
CA PRO A 164 -2.37 -12.75 3.06
C PRO A 164 -2.88 -12.77 4.51
N VAL A 165 -4.02 -13.40 4.78
CA VAL A 165 -4.57 -13.52 6.13
C VAL A 165 -3.61 -14.27 7.06
N PHE A 166 -2.91 -15.29 6.55
CA PHE A 166 -1.96 -16.07 7.35
C PHE A 166 -0.78 -15.26 7.87
N LEU A 167 -0.28 -14.31 7.08
CA LEU A 167 0.74 -13.39 7.57
C LEU A 167 0.20 -12.53 8.72
N ASN A 168 -1.01 -12.00 8.59
CA ASN A 168 -1.62 -11.19 9.64
C ASN A 168 -1.87 -12.01 10.91
N LEU A 169 -2.36 -13.25 10.77
CA LEU A 169 -2.58 -14.16 11.90
C LEU A 169 -1.27 -14.54 12.59
N SER A 170 -0.19 -14.77 11.82
CA SER A 170 1.14 -14.98 12.38
C SER A 170 1.60 -13.80 13.23
N TYR A 171 1.47 -12.58 12.71
CA TYR A 171 1.79 -11.37 13.49
C TYR A 171 0.98 -11.29 14.77
N ILE A 172 -0.35 -11.48 14.69
CA ILE A 172 -1.24 -11.42 15.84
C ILE A 172 -0.83 -12.48 16.87
N GLY A 173 -0.60 -13.71 16.43
CA GLY A 173 -0.19 -14.82 17.30
C GLY A 173 1.14 -14.54 18.00
N PHE A 174 2.17 -14.13 17.26
CA PHE A 174 3.47 -13.81 17.83
C PHE A 174 3.40 -12.59 18.77
N THR A 175 2.63 -11.57 18.42
CA THR A 175 2.46 -10.39 19.26
C THR A 175 1.78 -10.70 20.59
N LEU A 176 0.75 -11.55 20.59
CA LEU A 176 -0.05 -11.82 21.79
C LEU A 176 0.57 -12.90 22.69
N TRP A 177 1.17 -13.93 22.09
CA TRP A 177 1.58 -15.12 22.86
C TRP A 177 3.09 -15.34 22.88
N ALA A 178 3.80 -15.04 21.81
CA ALA A 178 5.23 -15.33 21.71
C ALA A 178 6.14 -14.19 22.18
N ALA A 179 5.71 -12.95 22.12
CA ALA A 179 6.54 -11.78 22.45
C ALA A 179 7.22 -11.87 23.84
N PRO A 180 6.57 -12.35 24.92
CA PRO A 180 7.23 -12.46 26.23
C PRO A 180 8.42 -13.43 26.29
N TYR A 181 8.55 -14.33 25.32
CA TYR A 181 9.62 -15.34 25.29
C TYR A 181 10.86 -14.88 24.52
N PHE A 182 10.86 -13.68 23.97
CA PHE A 182 11.97 -13.11 23.19
C PHE A 182 12.64 -11.94 23.94
N GLU A 183 13.95 -11.86 23.83
CA GLU A 183 14.75 -10.74 24.34
C GLU A 183 15.57 -10.11 23.19
N PRO A 184 15.25 -8.88 22.78
CA PRO A 184 14.07 -8.10 23.17
C PRO A 184 12.75 -8.61 22.56
N PRO A 185 11.58 -8.36 23.20
CA PRO A 185 10.27 -8.89 22.77
C PRO A 185 9.90 -8.60 21.31
N ILE A 186 10.42 -7.52 20.75
CA ILE A 186 10.19 -7.11 19.36
C ILE A 186 10.69 -8.14 18.32
N LEU A 187 11.65 -9.01 18.68
CA LEU A 187 12.12 -10.09 17.82
C LEU A 187 11.00 -11.06 17.42
N ALA A 188 9.95 -11.16 18.24
CA ALA A 188 8.77 -11.93 17.90
C ALA A 188 8.14 -11.50 16.57
N LEU A 189 8.17 -10.19 16.24
CA LEU A 189 7.65 -9.70 14.96
C LEU A 189 8.50 -10.16 13.77
N ALA A 190 9.81 -10.26 13.92
CA ALA A 190 10.68 -10.77 12.87
C ALA A 190 10.39 -12.26 12.59
N TRP A 191 10.21 -13.06 13.64
CA TRP A 191 9.80 -14.46 13.52
C TRP A 191 8.38 -14.61 12.98
N ALA A 192 7.47 -13.69 13.31
CA ALA A 192 6.13 -13.65 12.73
C ALA A 192 6.15 -13.48 11.21
N VAL A 193 7.08 -12.67 10.68
CA VAL A 193 7.28 -12.54 9.22
C VAL A 193 7.72 -13.85 8.60
N PHE A 194 8.72 -14.50 9.20
CA PHE A 194 9.24 -15.78 8.72
C PHE A 194 8.17 -16.87 8.72
N VAL A 195 7.52 -17.08 9.86
CA VAL A 195 6.46 -18.11 10.02
C VAL A 195 5.26 -17.77 9.16
N GLY A 196 4.89 -16.50 9.08
CA GLY A 196 3.80 -16.05 8.22
C GLY A 196 4.02 -16.37 6.75
N GLY A 197 5.26 -16.17 6.24
CA GLY A 197 5.62 -16.55 4.87
C GLY A 197 5.55 -18.06 4.65
N LEU A 198 6.04 -18.85 5.60
CA LEU A 198 5.94 -20.31 5.55
C LEU A 198 4.47 -20.78 5.54
N LEU A 199 3.63 -20.25 6.43
CA LEU A 199 2.21 -20.59 6.49
C LEU A 199 1.48 -20.22 5.19
N GLN A 200 1.80 -19.09 4.59
CA GLN A 200 1.24 -18.67 3.29
C GLN A 200 1.57 -19.69 2.19
N LEU A 201 2.80 -20.19 2.17
CA LEU A 201 3.22 -21.20 1.19
C LEU A 201 2.52 -22.54 1.45
N LEU A 202 2.56 -23.03 2.69
CA LEU A 202 1.93 -24.28 3.09
C LEU A 202 0.42 -24.29 2.79
N PHE A 203 -0.26 -23.17 2.99
CA PHE A 203 -1.69 -23.04 2.71
C PHE A 203 -2.02 -23.25 1.22
N GLN A 204 -1.14 -22.89 0.30
CA GLN A 204 -1.40 -23.06 -1.14
C GLN A 204 -1.13 -24.47 -1.66
N ILE A 205 -0.34 -25.29 -0.94
CA ILE A 205 0.01 -26.66 -1.37
C ILE A 205 -1.22 -27.54 -1.62
N PRO A 206 -2.24 -27.62 -0.75
CA PRO A 206 -3.43 -28.43 -1.00
C PRO A 206 -4.18 -28.05 -2.28
N PHE A 207 -4.22 -26.76 -2.62
CA PHE A 207 -4.86 -26.28 -3.86
C PHE A 207 -4.07 -26.69 -5.11
N LEU A 208 -2.74 -26.62 -5.05
CA LEU A 208 -1.87 -27.10 -6.13
C LEU A 208 -1.98 -28.62 -6.33
N LEU A 209 -2.10 -29.39 -5.25
CA LEU A 209 -2.33 -30.83 -5.31
C LEU A 209 -3.66 -31.15 -5.99
N ARG A 210 -4.74 -30.43 -5.68
CA ARG A 210 -6.05 -30.63 -6.29
C ARG A 210 -6.06 -30.43 -7.81
N ILE A 211 -5.28 -29.48 -8.31
CA ILE A 211 -5.15 -29.24 -9.76
C ILE A 211 -4.02 -30.06 -10.40
N LYS A 212 -3.39 -30.96 -9.64
CA LYS A 212 -2.25 -31.81 -10.07
C LYS A 212 -1.07 -31.01 -10.65
N SER A 213 -0.86 -29.80 -10.15
CA SER A 213 0.19 -28.87 -10.61
C SER A 213 1.17 -28.51 -9.50
N LEU A 214 1.35 -29.41 -8.50
CA LEU A 214 2.44 -29.26 -7.53
C LEU A 214 3.77 -29.39 -8.27
N PRO A 215 4.67 -28.39 -8.18
CA PRO A 215 5.95 -28.42 -8.88
C PRO A 215 6.81 -29.63 -8.47
N ARG A 216 7.45 -30.23 -9.45
CA ARG A 216 8.48 -31.25 -9.27
C ARG A 216 9.85 -30.64 -9.54
N TRP A 217 10.87 -31.18 -8.92
CA TRP A 217 12.24 -30.74 -9.13
C TRP A 217 12.69 -31.10 -10.55
N ASP A 218 12.83 -30.11 -11.41
CA ASP A 218 13.31 -30.24 -12.80
C ASP A 218 14.07 -28.97 -13.19
N PHE A 219 15.41 -29.05 -13.14
CA PHE A 219 16.28 -27.92 -13.42
C PHE A 219 16.69 -27.86 -14.89
N ASP A 220 16.13 -26.91 -15.61
CA ASP A 220 16.51 -26.63 -17.00
C ASP A 220 16.33 -25.13 -17.32
N TYR A 221 17.37 -24.35 -17.01
CA TYR A 221 17.37 -22.91 -17.29
C TYR A 221 17.44 -22.60 -18.81
N LYS A 222 17.79 -23.59 -19.65
CA LYS A 222 17.87 -23.44 -21.11
C LYS A 222 16.51 -23.62 -21.80
N HIS A 223 15.51 -24.09 -21.08
CA HIS A 223 14.16 -24.25 -21.63
C HIS A 223 13.58 -22.91 -22.10
N ASP A 224 12.99 -22.87 -23.32
CA ASP A 224 12.53 -21.63 -23.96
C ASP A 224 11.52 -20.86 -23.13
N GLY A 225 10.61 -21.54 -22.44
CA GLY A 225 9.65 -20.89 -21.54
C GLY A 225 10.32 -20.24 -20.34
N VAL A 226 11.36 -20.84 -19.75
CA VAL A 226 12.13 -20.27 -18.63
C VAL A 226 12.88 -19.03 -19.09
N LYS A 227 13.61 -19.12 -20.21
CA LYS A 227 14.32 -17.96 -20.80
C LYS A 227 13.37 -16.81 -21.08
N ARG A 228 12.19 -17.12 -21.66
CA ARG A 228 11.18 -16.11 -21.97
C ARG A 228 10.66 -15.40 -20.71
N VAL A 229 10.41 -16.13 -19.63
CA VAL A 229 10.02 -15.54 -18.34
C VAL A 229 11.13 -14.63 -17.81
N LEU A 230 12.39 -15.10 -17.79
CA LEU A 230 13.53 -14.32 -17.30
C LEU A 230 13.76 -13.05 -18.13
N LEU A 231 13.66 -13.12 -19.45
CA LEU A 231 13.79 -11.96 -20.34
C LEU A 231 12.69 -10.93 -20.13
N LEU A 232 11.46 -11.36 -19.89
CA LEU A 232 10.32 -10.46 -19.62
C LEU A 232 10.41 -9.83 -18.22
N MET A 233 11.04 -10.51 -17.25
CA MET A 233 11.24 -9.97 -15.91
C MET A 233 12.17 -8.76 -15.88
N GLY A 234 13.21 -8.72 -16.69
CA GLY A 234 14.19 -7.65 -16.67
C GLY A 234 13.58 -6.23 -16.79
N PRO A 235 12.86 -5.92 -17.89
CA PRO A 235 12.19 -4.63 -18.04
C PRO A 235 11.13 -4.35 -16.95
N ALA A 236 10.42 -5.39 -16.47
CA ALA A 236 9.40 -5.26 -15.44
C ALA A 236 10.02 -4.89 -14.09
N VAL A 237 11.17 -5.47 -13.72
CA VAL A 237 11.94 -5.09 -12.51
C VAL A 237 12.31 -3.62 -12.57
N LEU A 238 12.87 -3.15 -13.70
CA LEU A 238 13.24 -1.74 -13.85
C LEU A 238 12.05 -0.80 -13.68
N GLY A 239 10.89 -1.15 -14.23
CA GLY A 239 9.67 -0.34 -14.10
C GLY A 239 9.20 -0.18 -12.65
N VAL A 240 9.28 -1.23 -11.84
CA VAL A 240 8.87 -1.22 -10.43
C VAL A 240 9.94 -0.62 -9.51
N SER A 241 11.22 -0.71 -9.89
CA SER A 241 12.37 -0.29 -9.06
C SER A 241 12.35 1.19 -8.71
N VAL A 242 11.87 2.05 -9.59
CA VAL A 242 11.90 3.51 -9.40
C VAL A 242 11.20 3.94 -8.11
N THR A 243 9.98 3.45 -7.90
CA THR A 243 9.22 3.74 -6.67
C THR A 243 9.86 3.14 -5.42
N GLN A 244 10.52 1.99 -5.56
CA GLN A 244 11.18 1.33 -4.45
C GLN A 244 12.48 2.03 -4.03
N ILE A 245 13.22 2.60 -4.97
CA ILE A 245 14.41 3.43 -4.68
C ILE A 245 14.03 4.64 -3.81
N SER A 246 12.90 5.31 -4.12
CA SER A 246 12.41 6.42 -3.29
C SER A 246 12.15 6.00 -1.84
N LEU A 247 11.59 4.81 -1.63
CA LEU A 247 11.36 4.29 -0.27
C LEU A 247 12.67 4.06 0.49
N VAL A 248 13.71 3.56 -0.18
CA VAL A 248 15.04 3.37 0.43
C VAL A 248 15.65 4.72 0.80
N ILE A 249 15.63 5.69 -0.11
CA ILE A 249 16.16 7.03 0.16
C ILE A 249 15.41 7.69 1.33
N ASN A 250 14.08 7.60 1.36
CA ASN A 250 13.29 8.13 2.47
C ASN A 250 13.61 7.42 3.80
N THR A 251 13.87 6.10 3.76
CA THR A 251 14.29 5.34 4.96
C THR A 251 15.66 5.82 5.45
N GLN A 252 16.57 6.12 4.53
CA GLN A 252 17.87 6.67 4.86
C GLN A 252 17.74 8.02 5.59
N TYR A 253 16.91 8.94 5.08
CA TYR A 253 16.64 10.20 5.80
C TYR A 253 16.03 9.96 7.20
N GLN A 254 15.05 9.05 7.29
CA GLN A 254 14.41 8.70 8.56
C GLN A 254 15.40 8.17 9.60
N SER A 255 16.43 7.45 9.17
CA SER A 255 17.43 6.84 10.05
C SER A 255 18.30 7.85 10.82
N PHE A 256 18.48 9.05 10.26
CA PHE A 256 19.24 10.14 10.90
C PHE A 256 18.38 11.01 11.82
N MET A 257 17.08 10.74 11.92
CA MET A 257 16.17 11.50 12.76
C MET A 257 16.11 10.95 14.19
N GLN A 258 15.36 11.65 15.04
CA GLN A 258 15.09 11.22 16.39
C GLN A 258 14.52 9.80 16.43
N ALA A 259 14.90 9.01 17.42
CA ALA A 259 14.35 7.68 17.68
C ALA A 259 12.82 7.74 17.79
N GLY A 260 12.14 6.82 17.09
CA GLY A 260 10.69 6.81 16.93
C GLY A 260 10.19 7.41 15.61
N SER A 261 11.01 8.22 14.91
CA SER A 261 10.57 8.88 13.67
C SER A 261 10.14 7.90 12.58
N VAL A 262 10.81 6.77 12.46
CA VAL A 262 10.44 5.71 11.50
C VAL A 262 9.08 5.11 11.87
N SER A 263 8.88 4.84 13.16
CA SER A 263 7.64 4.24 13.69
C SER A 263 6.47 5.21 13.58
N TRP A 264 6.66 6.50 13.92
CA TRP A 264 5.60 7.52 13.81
C TRP A 264 5.12 7.68 12.38
N LEU A 265 6.05 7.74 11.43
CA LEU A 265 5.72 7.77 10.01
C LEU A 265 5.03 6.48 9.53
N TYR A 266 5.48 5.33 10.02
CA TYR A 266 4.87 4.04 9.70
C TYR A 266 3.40 3.98 10.13
N PHE A 267 3.09 4.34 11.38
CA PHE A 267 1.71 4.30 11.87
C PHE A 267 0.83 5.38 11.24
N ALA A 268 1.36 6.56 10.96
CA ALA A 268 0.64 7.61 10.23
C ALA A 268 0.32 7.17 8.79
N ASP A 269 1.27 6.55 8.09
CA ASP A 269 1.09 6.00 6.75
C ASP A 269 -0.02 4.92 6.71
N ARG A 270 -0.08 4.05 7.72
CA ARG A 270 -1.15 3.04 7.85
C ARG A 270 -2.55 3.66 7.93
N LEU A 271 -2.70 4.75 8.69
CA LEU A 271 -3.98 5.45 8.79
C LEU A 271 -4.34 6.16 7.47
N MET A 272 -3.38 6.78 6.81
CA MET A 272 -3.56 7.43 5.51
C MET A 272 -3.83 6.41 4.39
N GLU A 273 -3.23 5.21 4.45
CA GLU A 273 -3.42 4.17 3.45
C GLU A 273 -4.87 3.68 3.41
N PHE A 274 -5.60 3.67 4.53
CA PHE A 274 -6.96 3.15 4.60
C PHE A 274 -7.92 3.85 3.63
N PRO A 275 -8.15 5.18 3.67
CA PRO A 275 -9.01 5.85 2.70
C PRO A 275 -8.43 5.81 1.29
N SER A 276 -7.11 5.90 1.12
CA SER A 276 -6.48 5.89 -0.21
C SER A 276 -6.62 4.53 -0.91
N ALA A 277 -6.63 3.44 -0.16
CA ALA A 277 -6.83 2.10 -0.70
C ALA A 277 -8.31 1.85 -1.01
N LEU A 278 -9.22 2.26 -0.11
CA LEU A 278 -10.66 2.09 -0.31
C LEU A 278 -11.14 2.83 -1.56
N LEU A 279 -10.83 4.12 -1.65
CA LEU A 279 -11.29 4.96 -2.75
C LEU A 279 -10.50 4.73 -4.04
N GLY A 280 -9.18 4.68 -3.95
CA GLY A 280 -8.31 4.57 -5.12
C GLY A 280 -8.44 3.22 -5.83
N VAL A 281 -8.59 2.12 -5.09
CA VAL A 281 -8.78 0.80 -5.71
C VAL A 281 -10.18 0.67 -6.29
N ALA A 282 -11.22 1.06 -5.53
CA ALA A 282 -12.60 0.97 -6.01
C ALA A 282 -12.82 1.75 -7.31
N LEU A 283 -12.33 3.00 -7.36
CA LEU A 283 -12.46 3.83 -8.55
C LEU A 283 -11.56 3.35 -9.70
N GLY A 284 -10.32 2.96 -9.41
CA GLY A 284 -9.39 2.47 -10.43
C GLY A 284 -9.86 1.21 -11.14
N THR A 285 -10.49 0.27 -10.41
CA THR A 285 -11.04 -0.97 -11.00
C THR A 285 -12.22 -0.73 -11.93
N ILE A 286 -13.01 0.31 -11.69
CA ILE A 286 -14.14 0.68 -12.54
C ILE A 286 -13.67 1.52 -13.73
N LEU A 287 -12.77 2.47 -13.50
CA LEU A 287 -12.37 3.44 -14.51
C LEU A 287 -11.51 2.82 -15.61
N LEU A 288 -10.53 1.99 -15.28
CA LEU A 288 -9.60 1.48 -16.30
C LEU A 288 -10.29 0.70 -17.42
N PRO A 289 -11.15 -0.32 -17.15
CA PRO A 289 -11.87 -1.03 -18.20
C PRO A 289 -12.86 -0.13 -18.96
N GLY A 290 -13.56 0.76 -18.23
CA GLY A 290 -14.51 1.69 -18.81
C GLY A 290 -13.86 2.69 -19.77
N LEU A 291 -12.71 3.24 -19.41
CA LEU A 291 -11.93 4.13 -20.26
C LEU A 291 -11.34 3.42 -21.47
N ALA A 292 -10.79 2.21 -21.27
CA ALA A 292 -10.22 1.41 -22.35
C ALA A 292 -11.26 1.05 -23.41
N ARG A 293 -12.47 0.67 -23.00
CA ARG A 293 -13.58 0.38 -23.89
C ARG A 293 -13.98 1.61 -24.72
N ARG A 294 -14.21 2.76 -24.08
CA ARG A 294 -14.60 4.00 -24.78
C ARG A 294 -13.51 4.52 -25.71
N PHE A 295 -12.26 4.30 -25.36
CA PHE A 295 -11.14 4.62 -26.24
C PHE A 295 -11.11 3.71 -27.48
N ALA A 296 -11.31 2.40 -27.31
CA ALA A 296 -11.39 1.44 -28.42
C ALA A 296 -12.57 1.72 -29.37
N GLU A 297 -13.68 2.25 -28.84
CA GLU A 297 -14.84 2.71 -29.59
C GLU A 297 -14.65 4.09 -30.24
N ASN A 298 -13.46 4.72 -30.13
CA ASN A 298 -13.15 6.09 -30.57
C ASN A 298 -14.09 7.16 -30.01
N ASN A 299 -14.74 6.91 -28.89
CA ASN A 299 -15.68 7.82 -28.25
C ASN A 299 -15.00 8.69 -27.19
N ILE A 300 -14.27 9.70 -27.65
CA ILE A 300 -13.51 10.61 -26.77
C ILE A 300 -14.44 11.45 -25.85
N SER A 301 -15.66 11.74 -26.31
CA SER A 301 -16.63 12.49 -25.48
C SER A 301 -17.03 11.68 -24.24
N GLU A 302 -17.45 10.43 -24.44
CA GLU A 302 -17.82 9.55 -23.31
C GLU A 302 -16.62 9.17 -22.44
N TYR A 303 -15.43 9.09 -23.03
CA TYR A 303 -14.18 8.94 -22.29
C TYR A 303 -13.95 10.10 -21.33
N SER A 304 -14.09 11.34 -21.84
CA SER A 304 -13.93 12.56 -21.04
C SER A 304 -14.96 12.64 -19.91
N LYS A 305 -16.24 12.32 -20.18
CA LYS A 305 -17.31 12.30 -19.17
C LYS A 305 -17.05 11.28 -18.07
N LEU A 306 -16.58 10.06 -18.43
CA LEU A 306 -16.26 9.05 -17.43
C LEU A 306 -15.09 9.48 -16.55
N LEU A 307 -14.07 10.12 -17.12
CA LEU A 307 -12.96 10.66 -16.36
C LEU A 307 -13.40 11.81 -15.44
N ASP A 308 -14.27 12.71 -15.94
CA ASP A 308 -14.87 13.81 -15.16
C ASP A 308 -15.68 13.29 -13.98
N TRP A 309 -16.48 12.25 -14.19
CA TRP A 309 -17.21 11.56 -13.13
C TRP A 309 -16.26 11.00 -12.06
N GLY A 310 -15.18 10.31 -12.47
CA GLY A 310 -14.18 9.78 -11.55
C GLY A 310 -13.48 10.87 -10.73
N LEU A 311 -13.15 12.00 -11.36
CA LEU A 311 -12.57 13.16 -10.70
C LEU A 311 -13.54 13.78 -9.69
N ARG A 312 -14.81 14.04 -10.07
CA ARG A 312 -15.83 14.57 -9.15
C ARG A 312 -16.04 13.66 -7.94
N LEU A 313 -16.15 12.35 -8.18
CA LEU A 313 -16.32 11.39 -7.10
C LEU A 313 -15.09 11.34 -6.18
N THR A 314 -13.89 11.49 -6.74
CA THR A 314 -12.65 11.60 -5.96
C THR A 314 -12.69 12.83 -5.05
N PHE A 315 -12.98 14.01 -5.57
CA PHE A 315 -13.08 15.24 -4.76
C PHE A 315 -14.15 15.11 -3.68
N LEU A 316 -15.32 14.57 -4.04
CA LEU A 316 -16.45 14.35 -3.12
C LEU A 316 -16.08 13.51 -1.91
N LEU A 317 -15.25 12.46 -2.08
CA LEU A 317 -14.94 11.50 -1.02
C LEU A 317 -13.57 11.72 -0.37
N ALA A 318 -12.56 12.13 -1.15
CA ALA A 318 -11.20 12.30 -0.64
C ALA A 318 -11.02 13.56 0.20
N LEU A 319 -11.71 14.67 -0.14
CA LEU A 319 -11.59 15.91 0.64
C LEU A 319 -12.12 15.77 2.07
N PRO A 320 -13.34 15.23 2.33
CA PRO A 320 -13.79 15.04 3.70
C PRO A 320 -12.95 13.98 4.45
N ALA A 321 -12.44 12.96 3.76
CA ALA A 321 -11.52 11.99 4.36
C ALA A 321 -10.20 12.66 4.78
N ALA A 322 -9.62 13.52 3.95
CA ALA A 322 -8.40 14.26 4.26
C ALA A 322 -8.61 15.22 5.44
N LEU A 323 -9.70 16.00 5.43
CA LEU A 323 -10.04 16.90 6.53
C LEU A 323 -10.32 16.13 7.83
N GLY A 324 -11.06 15.02 7.75
CA GLY A 324 -11.34 14.15 8.88
C GLY A 324 -10.07 13.56 9.49
N LEU A 325 -9.14 13.06 8.67
CA LEU A 325 -7.85 12.56 9.14
C LEU A 325 -7.01 13.66 9.81
N ALA A 326 -7.02 14.89 9.27
CA ALA A 326 -6.28 15.99 9.85
C ALA A 326 -6.84 16.43 11.20
N LEU A 327 -8.15 16.65 11.28
CA LEU A 327 -8.81 17.12 12.50
C LEU A 327 -8.88 16.04 13.57
N LEU A 328 -9.25 14.82 13.21
CA LEU A 328 -9.38 13.71 14.13
C LEU A 328 -8.07 12.91 14.29
N ALA A 329 -6.90 13.49 13.96
CA ALA A 329 -5.63 12.79 14.04
C ALA A 329 -5.33 12.29 15.46
N VAL A 330 -5.47 13.14 16.49
CA VAL A 330 -5.29 12.71 17.91
C VAL A 330 -6.37 11.71 18.32
N PRO A 331 -7.67 11.98 18.14
CA PRO A 331 -8.73 11.00 18.38
C PRO A 331 -8.47 9.62 17.79
N LEU A 332 -8.08 9.57 16.50
CA LEU A 332 -7.78 8.32 15.80
C LEU A 332 -6.58 7.59 16.40
N ILE A 333 -5.45 8.29 16.52
CA ILE A 333 -4.20 7.69 17.01
C ILE A 333 -4.35 7.26 18.48
N ALA A 334 -4.96 8.10 19.32
CA ALA A 334 -5.18 7.77 20.72
C ALA A 334 -6.14 6.58 20.90
N THR A 335 -7.21 6.50 20.11
CA THR A 335 -8.16 5.40 20.22
C THR A 335 -7.55 4.08 19.75
N LEU A 336 -6.80 4.10 18.66
CA LEU A 336 -6.29 2.89 18.03
C LEU A 336 -4.99 2.40 18.66
N PHE A 337 -4.05 3.32 18.93
CA PHE A 337 -2.68 2.94 19.26
C PHE A 337 -2.27 3.24 20.69
N HIS A 338 -2.85 4.26 21.35
CA HIS A 338 -2.42 4.65 22.68
C HIS A 338 -2.63 3.55 23.72
N GLY A 339 -1.58 3.26 24.47
CA GLY A 339 -1.50 2.28 25.53
C GLY A 339 -0.19 2.45 26.31
N ASP A 340 0.17 1.47 27.11
CA ASP A 340 1.35 1.53 27.99
C ASP A 340 2.66 1.76 27.22
N GLN A 341 2.80 1.16 26.05
CA GLN A 341 4.00 1.27 25.21
C GLN A 341 3.90 2.38 24.17
N PHE A 342 2.71 2.64 23.63
CA PHE A 342 2.49 3.76 22.71
C PHE A 342 2.07 5.00 23.50
N THR A 343 3.05 5.72 24.00
CA THR A 343 2.89 6.80 24.97
C THR A 343 2.27 8.07 24.35
N ALA A 344 1.81 9.01 25.20
CA ALA A 344 1.26 10.30 24.76
C ALA A 344 2.21 11.09 23.82
N PRO A 345 3.52 11.21 24.09
CA PRO A 345 4.45 11.83 23.12
C PRO A 345 4.43 11.17 21.75
N ALA A 346 4.36 9.83 21.68
CA ALA A 346 4.28 9.11 20.43
C ALA A 346 2.97 9.43 19.66
N VAL A 347 1.85 9.62 20.38
CA VAL A 347 0.57 10.05 19.77
C VAL A 347 0.74 11.40 19.09
N PHE A 348 1.32 12.40 19.78
CA PHE A 348 1.50 13.74 19.22
C PHE A 348 2.48 13.77 18.04
N ARG A 349 3.57 13.02 18.11
CA ARG A 349 4.53 12.91 17.01
C ARG A 349 3.92 12.21 15.78
N THR A 350 3.15 11.15 16.01
CA THR A 350 2.42 10.47 14.91
C THR A 350 1.36 11.38 14.31
N ARG A 351 0.67 12.23 15.11
CA ARG A 351 -0.26 13.25 14.61
C ARG A 351 0.40 14.21 13.63
N GLU A 352 1.60 14.72 13.95
CA GLU A 352 2.33 15.64 13.06
C GLU A 352 2.51 15.02 11.66
N ALA A 353 2.91 13.75 11.60
CA ALA A 353 3.04 13.02 10.35
C ALA A 353 1.69 12.77 9.65
N LEU A 354 0.65 12.40 10.40
CA LEU A 354 -0.68 12.11 9.83
C LEU A 354 -1.32 13.37 9.24
N VAL A 355 -1.22 14.52 9.91
CA VAL A 355 -1.69 15.80 9.39
C VAL A 355 -0.95 16.17 8.10
N ALA A 356 0.37 15.99 8.07
CA ALA A 356 1.17 16.23 6.87
C ALA A 356 0.77 15.31 5.70
N TYR A 357 0.54 14.02 5.95
CA TYR A 357 0.05 13.08 4.94
C TYR A 357 -1.36 13.41 4.46
N SER A 358 -2.25 13.88 5.34
CA SER A 358 -3.64 14.18 4.99
C SER A 358 -3.74 15.29 3.94
N LEU A 359 -2.81 16.26 3.95
CA LEU A 359 -2.73 17.30 2.92
C LEU A 359 -2.45 16.73 1.53
N GLY A 360 -1.70 15.62 1.48
CA GLY A 360 -1.37 14.94 0.22
C GLY A 360 -2.35 13.86 -0.21
N LEU A 361 -3.30 13.48 0.64
CA LEU A 361 -4.19 12.34 0.39
C LEU A 361 -4.96 12.47 -0.92
N ILE A 362 -5.45 13.67 -1.23
CA ILE A 362 -6.17 13.92 -2.48
C ILE A 362 -5.28 13.68 -3.70
N GLY A 363 -4.02 14.11 -3.67
CA GLY A 363 -3.05 13.87 -4.73
C GLY A 363 -2.80 12.38 -4.94
N ILE A 364 -2.63 11.62 -3.85
CA ILE A 364 -2.41 10.16 -3.87
C ILE A 364 -3.59 9.44 -4.54
N ILE A 365 -4.83 9.85 -4.23
CA ILE A 365 -6.02 9.24 -4.82
C ILE A 365 -6.18 9.69 -6.28
N LEU A 366 -5.97 10.97 -6.59
CA LEU A 366 -6.07 11.49 -7.96
C LEU A 366 -5.10 10.82 -8.92
N VAL A 367 -3.88 10.49 -8.49
CA VAL A 367 -2.93 9.72 -9.32
C VAL A 367 -3.53 8.36 -9.72
N LYS A 368 -4.23 7.68 -8.80
CA LYS A 368 -4.88 6.37 -9.07
C LYS A 368 -6.07 6.48 -10.04
N ILE A 369 -6.58 7.67 -10.27
CA ILE A 369 -7.66 7.95 -11.22
C ILE A 369 -7.11 8.43 -12.57
N LEU A 370 -6.10 9.30 -12.54
CA LEU A 370 -5.55 9.93 -13.74
C LEU A 370 -4.59 9.01 -14.50
N ALA A 371 -3.80 8.17 -13.80
CA ALA A 371 -2.89 7.24 -14.45
C ALA A 371 -3.61 6.21 -15.35
N PRO A 372 -4.74 5.59 -14.94
CA PRO A 372 -5.59 4.79 -15.83
C PRO A 372 -6.03 5.52 -17.10
N GLY A 373 -6.22 6.84 -17.05
CA GLY A 373 -6.51 7.64 -18.23
C GLY A 373 -5.41 7.64 -19.30
N PHE A 374 -4.17 7.36 -18.93
CA PHE A 374 -3.10 7.12 -19.90
C PHE A 374 -2.97 5.64 -20.26
N TYR A 375 -3.08 4.74 -19.26
CA TYR A 375 -2.94 3.29 -19.47
C TYR A 375 -4.00 2.73 -20.42
N ALA A 376 -5.24 3.21 -20.31
CA ALA A 376 -6.35 2.85 -21.20
C ALA A 376 -6.03 3.11 -22.68
N ARG A 377 -5.09 4.00 -22.98
CA ARG A 377 -4.60 4.35 -24.31
C ARG A 377 -3.23 3.76 -24.63
N GLN A 378 -2.78 2.80 -23.83
CA GLN A 378 -1.46 2.17 -23.93
C GLN A 378 -0.28 3.15 -23.79
N ASN A 379 -0.52 4.36 -23.29
CA ASN A 379 0.52 5.36 -23.01
C ASN A 379 1.10 5.18 -21.61
N VAL A 380 2.03 4.26 -21.45
CA VAL A 380 2.73 4.03 -20.18
C VAL A 380 3.88 5.03 -19.97
N LYS A 381 4.47 5.52 -21.06
CA LYS A 381 5.68 6.38 -21.03
C LYS A 381 5.43 7.71 -20.29
N THR A 382 4.29 8.35 -20.52
CA THR A 382 3.98 9.66 -19.93
C THR A 382 3.82 9.58 -18.41
N PRO A 383 3.00 8.69 -17.82
CA PRO A 383 2.91 8.53 -16.37
C PRO A 383 4.25 8.18 -15.71
N VAL A 384 5.07 7.33 -16.35
CA VAL A 384 6.39 6.97 -15.80
C VAL A 384 7.32 8.17 -15.76
N ARG A 385 7.38 8.99 -16.81
CA ARG A 385 8.20 10.23 -16.83
C ARG A 385 7.75 11.22 -15.76
N ILE A 386 6.43 11.40 -15.61
CA ILE A 386 5.85 12.28 -14.58
C ILE A 386 6.18 11.75 -13.19
N ALA A 387 6.06 10.44 -12.96
CA ALA A 387 6.40 9.82 -11.69
C ALA A 387 7.88 10.00 -11.33
N LEU A 388 8.80 9.84 -12.30
CA LEU A 388 10.23 10.11 -12.11
C LEU A 388 10.51 11.56 -11.74
N PHE A 389 9.90 12.50 -12.44
CA PHE A 389 10.03 13.93 -12.13
C PHE A 389 9.48 14.25 -10.73
N SER A 390 8.30 13.70 -10.38
CA SER A 390 7.71 13.88 -9.06
C SER A 390 8.57 13.28 -7.95
N LEU A 391 9.24 12.16 -8.21
CA LEU A 391 10.18 11.53 -7.28
C LEU A 391 11.38 12.45 -7.02
N LEU A 392 11.97 13.02 -8.07
CA LEU A 392 13.07 13.98 -7.91
C LEU A 392 12.62 15.22 -7.13
N ALA A 393 11.41 15.72 -7.39
CA ALA A 393 10.83 16.83 -6.64
C ALA A 393 10.62 16.48 -5.15
N ILE A 394 10.17 15.25 -4.84
CA ILE A 394 10.08 14.75 -3.46
C ILE A 394 11.45 14.78 -2.77
N GLN A 395 12.50 14.28 -3.43
CA GLN A 395 13.83 14.28 -2.84
C GLN A 395 14.36 15.71 -2.61
N PHE A 396 14.09 16.61 -3.52
CA PHE A 396 14.42 18.03 -3.36
C PHE A 396 13.67 18.65 -2.17
N MET A 397 12.35 18.41 -2.06
CA MET A 397 11.55 18.87 -0.92
C MET A 397 12.01 18.23 0.39
N ASN A 398 12.43 16.97 0.40
CA ASN A 398 13.00 16.33 1.58
C ASN A 398 14.20 17.11 2.12
N VAL A 399 15.14 17.51 1.23
CA VAL A 399 16.30 18.30 1.63
C VAL A 399 15.87 19.65 2.21
N LEU A 400 14.92 20.35 1.59
CA LEU A 400 14.43 21.65 2.07
C LEU A 400 13.72 21.54 3.44
N PHE A 401 12.90 20.52 3.63
CA PHE A 401 12.09 20.39 4.85
C PHE A 401 12.88 19.79 6.03
N LEU A 402 13.95 19.04 5.76
CA LEU A 402 14.77 18.45 6.80
C LEU A 402 15.90 19.37 7.25
N PHE A 403 16.64 19.95 6.29
CA PHE A 403 17.89 20.61 6.59
C PHE A 403 17.76 22.13 6.63
N TRP A 404 17.01 22.75 5.73
CA TRP A 404 16.88 24.21 5.69
C TRP A 404 15.81 24.67 4.70
N PRO A 405 15.01 25.71 5.02
CA PRO A 405 14.99 26.50 6.26
C PRO A 405 14.05 25.96 7.35
N LEU A 406 13.16 24.99 7.01
CA LEU A 406 11.95 24.72 7.80
C LEU A 406 12.14 23.73 8.96
N LYS A 407 13.12 22.83 8.90
CA LYS A 407 13.45 21.82 9.95
C LYS A 407 12.21 21.06 10.49
N LEU A 408 11.30 20.64 9.60
CA LEU A 408 10.04 20.00 9.99
C LEU A 408 10.20 18.56 10.48
N GLY A 409 11.43 18.02 10.48
CA GLY A 409 11.68 16.66 10.94
C GLY A 409 10.88 15.59 10.15
N HIS A 410 10.38 14.58 10.87
CA HIS A 410 9.64 13.48 10.25
C HIS A 410 8.34 13.92 9.55
N ALA A 411 7.67 14.97 10.05
CA ALA A 411 6.49 15.53 9.38
C ALA A 411 6.84 16.14 8.01
N GLY A 412 8.05 16.67 7.85
CA GLY A 412 8.55 17.16 6.57
C GLY A 412 8.64 16.08 5.50
N LEU A 413 9.05 14.85 5.86
CA LEU A 413 9.05 13.71 4.94
C LEU A 413 7.64 13.32 4.51
N ALA A 414 6.70 13.29 5.46
CA ALA A 414 5.30 13.03 5.16
C ALA A 414 4.71 14.07 4.20
N LEU A 415 5.04 15.35 4.46
CA LEU A 415 4.60 16.48 3.63
C LEU A 415 5.20 16.42 2.22
N SER A 416 6.50 16.11 2.09
CA SER A 416 7.16 15.95 0.78
C SER A 416 6.50 14.88 -0.07
N ILE A 417 6.17 13.73 0.53
CA ILE A 417 5.47 12.64 -0.16
C ILE A 417 4.08 13.09 -0.60
N GLY A 418 3.34 13.77 0.28
CA GLY A 418 2.01 14.29 -0.02
C GLY A 418 2.02 15.33 -1.14
N LEU A 419 2.90 16.34 -1.05
CA LEU A 419 3.04 17.38 -2.07
C LEU A 419 3.56 16.81 -3.40
N GLY A 420 4.46 15.84 -3.35
CA GLY A 420 4.93 15.13 -4.54
C GLY A 420 3.81 14.36 -5.25
N ALA A 421 2.89 13.76 -4.49
CA ALA A 421 1.70 13.12 -5.07
C ALA A 421 0.74 14.15 -5.68
N CYS A 422 0.57 15.33 -5.06
CA CYS A 422 -0.20 16.43 -5.62
C CYS A 422 0.44 16.95 -6.92
N LEU A 423 1.76 17.11 -6.95
CA LEU A 423 2.50 17.49 -8.16
C LEU A 423 2.32 16.44 -9.27
N ASN A 424 2.45 15.16 -8.96
CA ASN A 424 2.23 14.07 -9.90
C ASN A 424 0.80 14.12 -10.48
N ALA A 425 -0.22 14.25 -9.63
CA ALA A 425 -1.61 14.37 -10.06
C ALA A 425 -1.83 15.60 -10.97
N THR A 426 -1.25 16.75 -10.61
CA THR A 426 -1.35 18.00 -11.40
C THR A 426 -0.71 17.83 -12.78
N LEU A 427 0.47 17.22 -12.85
CA LEU A 427 1.16 16.98 -14.12
C LEU A 427 0.41 15.97 -15.00
N LEU A 428 -0.15 14.91 -14.41
CA LEU A 428 -1.01 13.96 -15.12
C LEU A 428 -2.26 14.67 -15.66
N PHE A 429 -2.92 15.46 -14.84
CA PHE A 429 -4.10 16.22 -15.24
C PHE A 429 -3.79 17.20 -16.39
N TYR A 430 -2.70 17.96 -16.26
CA TYR A 430 -2.24 18.85 -17.32
C TYR A 430 -1.93 18.08 -18.62
N GLY A 431 -1.27 16.94 -18.52
CA GLY A 431 -0.93 16.09 -19.65
C GLY A 431 -2.15 15.57 -20.41
N ILE A 432 -3.19 15.13 -19.71
CA ILE A 432 -4.46 14.69 -20.34
C ILE A 432 -5.19 15.86 -21.02
N ARG A 433 -5.20 17.03 -20.38
CA ARG A 433 -5.81 18.24 -20.95
C ARG A 433 -5.09 18.75 -22.19
N LYS A 434 -3.76 18.81 -22.13
CA LYS A 434 -2.93 19.24 -23.26
C LYS A 434 -3.11 18.36 -24.50
N GLN A 435 -3.41 17.07 -24.30
CA GLN A 435 -3.69 16.13 -25.38
C GLN A 435 -5.13 16.25 -25.93
N GLY A 436 -5.96 17.17 -25.44
CA GLY A 436 -7.34 17.39 -25.88
C GLY A 436 -8.33 16.29 -25.54
N ILE A 437 -7.94 15.33 -24.68
CA ILE A 437 -8.71 14.13 -24.37
C ILE A 437 -9.71 14.37 -23.26
N TYR A 438 -9.35 15.18 -22.28
CA TYR A 438 -10.22 15.57 -21.21
C TYR A 438 -10.67 17.02 -21.36
N ARG A 439 -11.98 17.21 -21.38
CA ARG A 439 -12.64 18.50 -21.32
C ARG A 439 -13.53 18.51 -20.08
N PRO A 440 -13.27 19.40 -19.10
CA PRO A 440 -14.11 19.49 -17.90
C PRO A 440 -15.56 19.74 -18.27
N GLU A 441 -16.47 18.99 -17.67
CA GLU A 441 -17.90 19.24 -17.76
C GLU A 441 -18.24 20.59 -17.08
N PRO A 442 -19.32 21.26 -17.50
CA PRO A 442 -19.72 22.52 -16.88
C PRO A 442 -20.03 22.37 -15.38
N GLN A 443 -20.07 23.50 -14.66
CA GLN A 443 -20.41 23.58 -13.25
C GLN A 443 -19.33 23.05 -12.24
N TRP A 444 -18.07 22.89 -12.66
CA TRP A 444 -17.00 22.55 -11.72
C TRP A 444 -16.83 23.55 -10.58
N LEU A 445 -16.90 24.86 -10.88
CA LEU A 445 -16.79 25.91 -9.86
C LEU A 445 -17.92 25.80 -8.82
N ALA A 446 -19.15 25.66 -9.28
CA ALA A 446 -20.30 25.48 -8.39
C ALA A 446 -20.20 24.21 -7.55
N PHE A 447 -19.70 23.11 -8.13
CA PHE A 447 -19.44 21.87 -7.43
C PHE A 447 -18.38 22.04 -6.33
N LEU A 448 -17.24 22.66 -6.64
CA LEU A 448 -16.16 22.91 -5.68
C LEU A 448 -16.58 23.87 -4.56
N LEU A 449 -17.37 24.90 -4.87
CA LEU A 449 -17.93 25.80 -3.86
C LEU A 449 -18.86 25.05 -2.89
N LYS A 450 -19.75 24.18 -3.39
CA LYS A 450 -20.60 23.34 -2.55
C LYS A 450 -19.76 22.41 -1.65
N LEU A 451 -18.73 21.79 -2.20
CA LEU A 451 -17.80 20.98 -1.40
C LEU A 451 -17.11 21.83 -0.32
N GLY A 452 -16.64 23.01 -0.67
CA GLY A 452 -15.98 23.92 0.27
C GLY A 452 -16.89 24.32 1.45
N VAL A 453 -18.15 24.65 1.18
CA VAL A 453 -19.14 24.95 2.23
C VAL A 453 -19.41 23.71 3.10
N ALA A 454 -19.61 22.54 2.49
CA ALA A 454 -19.84 21.29 3.24
C ALA A 454 -18.64 20.92 4.12
N LEU A 455 -17.41 21.10 3.61
CA LEU A 455 -16.17 20.87 4.36
C LEU A 455 -16.02 21.86 5.51
N TYR A 456 -16.36 23.13 5.30
CA TYR A 456 -16.32 24.14 6.35
C TYR A 456 -17.29 23.80 7.50
N LEU A 457 -18.52 23.42 7.17
CA LEU A 457 -19.52 23.00 8.16
C LEU A 457 -19.11 21.74 8.90
N MET A 458 -18.62 20.73 8.17
CA MET A 458 -18.08 19.50 8.76
C MET A 458 -16.89 19.79 9.68
N GLY A 459 -15.94 20.60 9.21
CA GLY A 459 -14.76 20.98 9.97
C GLY A 459 -15.12 21.75 11.24
N GLY A 460 -16.04 22.70 11.17
CA GLY A 460 -16.56 23.42 12.32
C GLY A 460 -17.25 22.50 13.33
N ALA A 461 -18.16 21.63 12.85
CA ALA A 461 -18.84 20.68 13.72
C ALA A 461 -17.85 19.75 14.46
N LEU A 462 -16.85 19.21 13.76
CA LEU A 462 -15.83 18.38 14.38
C LEU A 462 -14.94 19.17 15.35
N TRP A 463 -14.53 20.37 14.98
CA TRP A 463 -13.68 21.22 15.83
C TRP A 463 -14.33 21.57 17.17
N PHE A 464 -15.62 21.93 17.16
CA PHE A 464 -16.35 22.28 18.38
C PHE A 464 -16.72 21.06 19.25
N THR A 465 -16.80 19.88 18.64
CA THR A 465 -17.24 18.66 19.37
C THR A 465 -16.10 17.71 19.74
N MET A 466 -14.92 17.78 19.10
CA MET A 466 -13.86 16.78 19.32
C MET A 466 -13.16 16.89 20.70
N GLY A 467 -13.34 18.00 21.41
CA GLY A 467 -12.67 18.22 22.71
C GLY A 467 -11.17 18.51 22.61
N SER A 468 -10.49 18.57 23.75
CA SER A 468 -9.05 18.81 23.78
C SER A 468 -8.24 17.53 23.53
N SER A 469 -7.05 17.69 22.96
CA SER A 469 -6.14 16.56 22.70
C SER A 469 -5.75 15.79 23.98
N GLU A 470 -5.67 16.49 25.12
CA GLU A 470 -5.31 15.89 26.40
C GLU A 470 -6.41 14.97 26.95
N GLN A 471 -7.68 15.36 26.74
CA GLN A 471 -8.82 14.53 27.14
C GLN A 471 -8.78 13.16 26.44
N TRP A 472 -8.36 13.08 25.19
CA TRP A 472 -8.25 11.83 24.44
C TRP A 472 -7.19 10.89 25.01
N ILE A 473 -6.16 11.41 25.63
CA ILE A 473 -5.10 10.60 26.25
C ILE A 473 -5.59 10.00 27.58
N THR A 474 -6.34 10.78 28.39
CA THR A 474 -6.79 10.38 29.72
C THR A 474 -8.09 9.55 29.71
N MET A 475 -8.86 9.62 28.63
CA MET A 475 -10.15 8.96 28.48
C MET A 475 -10.02 7.44 28.49
N ALA A 476 -10.99 6.72 29.10
CA ALA A 476 -11.03 5.26 29.09
C ALA A 476 -11.16 4.68 27.67
N LYS A 477 -10.54 3.52 27.42
CA LYS A 477 -10.43 2.90 26.10
C LYS A 477 -11.79 2.76 25.38
N TRP A 478 -12.80 2.25 26.05
CA TRP A 478 -14.13 2.06 25.45
C TRP A 478 -14.88 3.36 25.17
N THR A 479 -14.69 4.36 26.02
CA THR A 479 -15.24 5.71 25.81
C THR A 479 -14.61 6.38 24.59
N ARG A 480 -13.29 6.23 24.40
CA ARG A 480 -12.59 6.69 23.18
C ARG A 480 -13.21 6.11 21.90
N TRP A 481 -13.46 4.79 21.88
CA TRP A 481 -14.08 4.14 20.72
C TRP A 481 -15.48 4.68 20.43
N GLY A 482 -16.34 4.75 21.45
CA GLY A 482 -17.71 5.28 21.29
C GLY A 482 -17.71 6.73 20.79
N TYR A 483 -16.86 7.55 21.39
CA TYR A 483 -16.79 8.97 21.04
C TYR A 483 -16.18 9.20 19.65
N LEU A 484 -15.14 8.47 19.27
CA LEU A 484 -14.56 8.53 17.93
C LEU A 484 -15.59 8.13 16.85
N LEU A 485 -16.32 7.06 17.06
CA LEU A 485 -17.36 6.62 16.13
C LEU A 485 -18.48 7.67 16.01
N ALA A 486 -18.87 8.29 17.12
CA ALA A 486 -19.86 9.38 17.12
C ALA A 486 -19.36 10.60 16.33
N LEU A 487 -18.08 10.98 16.47
CA LEU A 487 -17.48 12.09 15.71
C LEU A 487 -17.40 11.78 14.22
N ILE A 488 -17.01 10.56 13.84
CA ILE A 488 -16.98 10.14 12.43
C ILE A 488 -18.39 10.17 11.84
N ALA A 489 -19.38 9.65 12.55
CA ALA A 489 -20.78 9.68 12.12
C ALA A 489 -21.32 11.11 12.01
N LEU A 490 -21.00 11.99 12.98
CA LEU A 490 -21.36 13.40 12.96
C LEU A 490 -20.76 14.11 11.75
N GLY A 491 -19.45 13.95 11.53
CA GLY A 491 -18.76 14.56 10.39
C GLY A 491 -19.37 14.13 9.06
N ALA A 492 -19.61 12.84 8.88
CA ALA A 492 -20.26 12.31 7.69
C ALA A 492 -21.70 12.85 7.53
N ALA A 493 -22.50 12.86 8.61
CA ALA A 493 -23.86 13.36 8.59
C ALA A 493 -23.92 14.84 8.22
N VAL A 494 -23.09 15.69 8.83
CA VAL A 494 -23.04 17.14 8.53
C VAL A 494 -22.61 17.36 7.09
N TYR A 495 -21.57 16.67 6.62
CA TYR A 495 -21.07 16.81 5.25
C TYR A 495 -22.12 16.45 4.21
N PHE A 496 -22.71 15.28 4.31
CA PHE A 496 -23.72 14.83 3.34
C PHE A 496 -25.05 15.59 3.46
N ALA A 497 -25.46 15.99 4.66
CA ALA A 497 -26.63 16.84 4.85
C ALA A 497 -26.44 18.22 4.20
N ALA A 498 -25.26 18.85 4.38
CA ALA A 498 -24.93 20.11 3.74
C ALA A 498 -24.98 20.01 2.20
N LEU A 499 -24.40 18.96 1.64
CA LEU A 499 -24.45 18.69 0.19
C LEU A 499 -25.89 18.48 -0.30
N TRP A 500 -26.68 17.72 0.46
CA TRP A 500 -28.10 17.51 0.15
C TRP A 500 -28.88 18.83 0.13
N CYS A 501 -28.72 19.67 1.14
CA CYS A 501 -29.37 20.99 1.22
C CYS A 501 -28.96 21.89 0.04
N MET A 502 -27.71 21.78 -0.43
CA MET A 502 -27.24 22.53 -1.62
C MET A 502 -27.63 21.88 -2.96
N GLY A 503 -28.49 20.85 -2.93
CA GLY A 503 -29.05 20.21 -4.12
C GLY A 503 -28.14 19.22 -4.82
N LEU A 504 -27.05 18.75 -4.18
CA LEU A 504 -26.23 17.66 -4.71
C LEU A 504 -26.85 16.31 -4.31
N ARG A 505 -27.25 15.52 -5.28
CA ARG A 505 -27.98 14.27 -5.05
C ARG A 505 -27.21 13.07 -5.57
N THR A 506 -27.43 11.89 -5.00
CA THR A 506 -26.86 10.63 -5.46
C THR A 506 -27.22 10.30 -6.92
N ARG A 507 -28.33 10.83 -7.43
CA ARG A 507 -28.73 10.70 -8.84
C ARG A 507 -27.74 11.34 -9.82
N ASP A 508 -27.02 12.39 -9.38
CA ASP A 508 -26.05 13.10 -10.22
C ASP A 508 -24.83 12.23 -10.52
N PHE A 509 -24.59 11.19 -9.73
CA PHE A 509 -23.50 10.22 -9.88
C PHE A 509 -23.93 8.87 -10.46
N ARG A 510 -25.24 8.62 -10.65
CA ARG A 510 -25.76 7.36 -11.22
C ARG A 510 -25.76 7.31 -12.75
N LYS A 511 -25.68 8.44 -13.43
CA LYS A 511 -25.93 8.55 -14.89
C LYS A 511 -24.82 8.03 -15.80
N HIS A 512 -23.69 7.53 -15.25
CA HIS A 512 -22.50 7.19 -16.05
C HIS A 512 -22.07 5.72 -15.94
N THR A 513 -22.82 4.86 -15.29
CA THR A 513 -22.63 3.39 -15.32
C THR A 513 -23.61 2.75 -16.28
#